data_5c570783cbe06e31e5137d6b76e2c5d1
#
_entry.id   5c570783cbe06e31e5137d6b76e2c5d1
#
_cell.length_a   1.000
_cell.length_b   1.000
_cell.length_c   1.000
_cell.angle_alpha   90.00
_cell.angle_beta   90.00
_cell.angle_gamma   90.00
#
_symmetry.space_group_name_H-M   'P 1'
#
loop_
_entity.id
_entity.type
_entity.pdbx_description
1 polymer ?
#
loop_
_entity_poly.entity_id
_entity_poly.type
_entity_poly.pdbx_seq_one_letter_code
_entity_poly.pdbx_strand_id
1 'polypeptide(L)'
;FIKEQLAGDELNPNNLEAQIATGYLRHWIYEYNQRDAKSQWAIILNDITDVTGDTFLGMGMSCARCHDHKFDPILQEDYFRLQAFFSPLLPINRVINAPAEQVVEYQQRLLAWEKATQGLRQQIDEMQAAQKKSSRHAQYSKFPLDVRPFLFKSPAERSPYEQQLAYLADLQVDEQITKIKWENHFKDEKKTQWEELKAQLEKFDELKPLPLEVLPTVTDVSINPPETFIQDTDQLVQPGILSVIDPEDTVIPQNVGLPTTGRRTPLA
;
A
#
# COMPACT_ATOMS: atom_id res chain seq x y z
N PHE A 1 -18.36 11.65 8.60
CA PHE A 1 -17.29 11.02 9.41
C PHE A 1 -17.12 9.53 9.06
N ILE A 2 -18.11 8.63 9.36
CA ILE A 2 -18.00 7.19 9.07
C ILE A 2 -17.78 6.94 7.57
N LYS A 3 -18.60 7.54 6.71
CA LYS A 3 -18.49 7.42 5.26
C LYS A 3 -17.09 7.77 4.73
N GLU A 4 -16.50 8.82 5.27
CA GLU A 4 -15.15 9.25 4.88
C GLU A 4 -14.07 8.29 5.36
N GLN A 5 -14.23 7.69 6.54
CA GLN A 5 -13.30 6.67 7.02
C GLN A 5 -13.33 5.41 6.15
N LEU A 6 -14.50 4.99 5.69
CA LEU A 6 -14.65 3.79 4.87
C LEU A 6 -14.32 4.03 3.39
N ALA A 7 -14.73 5.17 2.83
CA ALA A 7 -14.69 5.43 1.39
C ALA A 7 -14.40 6.89 1.03
N GLY A 8 -13.64 7.64 1.86
CA GLY A 8 -13.38 9.07 1.63
C GLY A 8 -12.65 9.34 0.32
N ASP A 9 -11.73 8.49 -0.08
CA ASP A 9 -10.99 8.55 -1.34
C ASP A 9 -11.85 8.22 -2.56
N GLU A 10 -12.90 7.40 -2.40
CA GLU A 10 -13.89 7.11 -3.45
C GLU A 10 -14.95 8.19 -3.58
N LEU A 11 -15.49 8.67 -2.44
CA LEU A 11 -16.59 9.63 -2.39
C LEU A 11 -16.14 11.06 -2.71
N ASN A 12 -14.98 11.46 -2.23
CA ASN A 12 -14.45 12.83 -2.34
C ASN A 12 -12.93 12.83 -2.62
N PRO A 13 -12.49 12.33 -3.78
CA PRO A 13 -11.07 12.13 -4.09
C PRO A 13 -10.22 13.41 -4.11
N ASN A 14 -10.86 14.57 -4.22
CA ASN A 14 -10.20 15.88 -4.22
C ASN A 14 -10.25 16.59 -2.85
N ASN A 15 -10.90 16.00 -1.86
CA ASN A 15 -10.98 16.56 -0.51
C ASN A 15 -9.91 15.93 0.38
N LEU A 16 -8.98 16.75 0.87
CA LEU A 16 -7.87 16.30 1.71
C LEU A 16 -8.35 15.63 3.00
N GLU A 17 -9.35 16.21 3.68
CA GLU A 17 -9.86 15.67 4.94
C GLU A 17 -10.52 14.29 4.74
N ALA A 18 -11.27 14.13 3.65
CA ALA A 18 -11.88 12.85 3.29
C ALA A 18 -10.83 11.77 2.98
N GLN A 19 -9.73 12.14 2.31
CA GLN A 19 -8.61 11.21 2.09
C GLN A 19 -7.90 10.87 3.41
N ILE A 20 -7.67 11.84 4.29
CA ILE A 20 -7.06 11.62 5.61
C ILE A 20 -7.91 10.66 6.44
N ALA A 21 -9.22 10.79 6.39
CA ALA A 21 -10.14 9.92 7.14
C ALA A 21 -9.95 8.44 6.80
N THR A 22 -9.56 8.10 5.55
CA THR A 22 -9.26 6.72 5.16
C THR A 22 -8.04 6.12 5.86
N GLY A 23 -7.27 6.94 6.57
CA GLY A 23 -6.19 6.48 7.45
C GLY A 23 -6.65 5.47 8.50
N TYR A 24 -7.94 5.46 8.85
CA TYR A 24 -8.56 4.41 9.66
C TYR A 24 -8.22 3.00 9.13
N LEU A 25 -8.32 2.80 7.81
CA LEU A 25 -8.03 1.53 7.14
C LEU A 25 -6.52 1.15 7.14
N ARG A 26 -5.67 1.95 7.78
CA ARG A 26 -4.22 1.74 7.93
C ARG A 26 -3.80 1.33 9.34
N HIS A 27 -4.73 1.19 10.28
CA HIS A 27 -4.45 0.88 11.69
C HIS A 27 -4.28 -0.62 11.94
N TRP A 28 -3.52 -1.31 11.07
CA TRP A 28 -3.16 -2.71 11.21
C TRP A 28 -1.66 -2.88 11.52
N ILE A 29 -1.32 -4.05 12.05
CA ILE A 29 0.07 -4.37 12.39
C ILE A 29 0.82 -4.77 11.11
N TYR A 30 1.99 -4.17 10.90
CA TYR A 30 2.91 -4.55 9.84
C TYR A 30 4.21 -5.13 10.44
N GLU A 31 4.56 -6.35 10.01
CA GLU A 31 5.78 -7.00 10.45
C GLU A 31 6.85 -6.97 9.36
N TYR A 32 7.95 -6.25 9.64
CA TYR A 32 9.08 -6.10 8.69
C TYR A 32 9.90 -7.39 8.46
N ASN A 33 9.65 -8.45 9.21
CA ASN A 33 10.35 -9.74 9.08
C ASN A 33 9.47 -10.86 8.52
N GLN A 34 8.19 -10.61 8.31
CA GLN A 34 7.25 -11.62 7.83
C GLN A 34 7.43 -11.84 6.33
N ARG A 35 8.07 -12.97 5.96
CA ARG A 35 8.31 -13.34 4.57
C ARG A 35 7.10 -13.99 3.89
N ASP A 36 6.18 -14.53 4.65
CA ASP A 36 4.91 -15.01 4.16
C ASP A 36 3.96 -13.82 3.93
N ALA A 37 4.14 -13.16 2.76
CA ALA A 37 3.35 -11.99 2.39
C ALA A 37 1.86 -12.32 2.21
N LYS A 38 1.52 -13.57 1.83
CA LYS A 38 0.12 -14.00 1.68
C LYS A 38 -0.59 -14.04 3.02
N SER A 39 0.00 -14.74 4.00
CA SER A 39 -0.56 -14.78 5.35
C SER A 39 -0.62 -13.39 5.99
N GLN A 40 0.40 -12.56 5.78
CA GLN A 40 0.38 -11.19 6.29
C GLN A 40 -0.74 -10.36 5.67
N TRP A 41 -0.96 -10.45 4.35
CA TRP A 41 -2.04 -9.73 3.68
C TRP A 41 -3.41 -10.22 4.14
N ALA A 42 -3.60 -11.54 4.30
CA ALA A 42 -4.82 -12.11 4.84
C ALA A 42 -5.11 -11.61 6.27
N ILE A 43 -4.09 -11.54 7.13
CA ILE A 43 -4.21 -10.98 8.49
C ILE A 43 -4.66 -9.51 8.43
N ILE A 44 -4.09 -8.70 7.54
CA ILE A 44 -4.46 -7.29 7.35
C ILE A 44 -5.93 -7.17 6.95
N LEU A 45 -6.38 -7.94 5.95
CA LEU A 45 -7.78 -7.92 5.50
C LEU A 45 -8.73 -8.42 6.60
N ASN A 46 -8.34 -9.44 7.35
CA ASN A 46 -9.12 -9.92 8.49
C ASN A 46 -9.26 -8.85 9.57
N ASP A 47 -8.17 -8.18 9.92
CA ASP A 47 -8.17 -7.12 10.94
C ASP A 47 -9.07 -5.95 10.53
N ILE A 48 -8.99 -5.50 9.27
CA ILE A 48 -9.87 -4.45 8.74
C ILE A 48 -11.33 -4.89 8.79
N THR A 49 -11.63 -6.14 8.43
CA THR A 49 -13.00 -6.69 8.42
C THR A 49 -13.56 -6.80 9.83
N ASP A 50 -12.79 -7.38 10.77
CA ASP A 50 -13.16 -7.56 12.17
C ASP A 50 -13.45 -6.20 12.81
N VAL A 51 -12.51 -5.24 12.71
CA VAL A 51 -12.66 -3.92 13.32
C VAL A 51 -13.81 -3.12 12.69
N THR A 52 -14.04 -3.27 11.39
CA THR A 52 -15.18 -2.62 10.73
C THR A 52 -16.51 -3.20 11.20
N GLY A 53 -16.61 -4.53 11.29
CA GLY A 53 -17.80 -5.21 11.84
C GLY A 53 -18.09 -4.80 13.28
N ASP A 54 -17.08 -4.85 14.13
CA ASP A 54 -17.21 -4.50 15.55
C ASP A 54 -17.58 -3.02 15.77
N THR A 55 -16.93 -2.12 15.02
CA THR A 55 -17.06 -0.66 15.25
C THR A 55 -18.32 -0.07 14.64
N PHE A 56 -18.63 -0.43 13.40
CA PHE A 56 -19.72 0.22 12.65
C PHE A 56 -21.00 -0.60 12.59
N LEU A 57 -20.90 -1.93 12.62
CA LEU A 57 -22.07 -2.79 12.64
C LEU A 57 -22.45 -3.23 14.08
N GLY A 58 -21.55 -3.04 15.05
CA GLY A 58 -21.75 -3.49 16.44
C GLY A 58 -21.84 -5.02 16.56
N MET A 59 -21.21 -5.77 15.65
CA MET A 59 -21.31 -7.22 15.55
C MET A 59 -19.94 -7.87 15.58
N GLY A 60 -19.71 -8.79 16.50
CA GLY A 60 -18.49 -9.58 16.61
C GLY A 60 -18.41 -10.62 15.48
N MET A 61 -17.96 -10.22 14.31
CA MET A 61 -17.91 -11.09 13.13
C MET A 61 -16.73 -12.06 13.08
N SER A 62 -15.74 -11.89 13.94
CA SER A 62 -14.48 -12.67 13.88
C SER A 62 -14.68 -14.19 13.99
N CYS A 63 -15.72 -14.66 14.68
CA CYS A 63 -16.06 -16.09 14.74
C CYS A 63 -16.51 -16.64 13.39
N ALA A 64 -17.21 -15.80 12.60
CA ALA A 64 -17.73 -16.18 11.28
C ALA A 64 -16.62 -16.33 10.22
N ARG A 65 -15.39 -15.93 10.51
CA ARG A 65 -14.26 -16.17 9.63
C ARG A 65 -13.98 -17.65 9.36
N CYS A 66 -14.21 -18.54 10.36
CA CYS A 66 -13.86 -19.95 10.25
C CYS A 66 -15.08 -20.88 10.07
N HIS A 67 -16.26 -20.46 10.51
CA HIS A 67 -17.51 -21.22 10.44
C HIS A 67 -18.70 -20.28 10.71
N ASP A 68 -19.91 -20.69 10.37
CA ASP A 68 -21.09 -19.93 10.70
C ASP A 68 -21.16 -19.60 12.20
N HIS A 69 -21.56 -18.36 12.54
CA HIS A 69 -21.60 -17.94 13.92
C HIS A 69 -22.57 -18.83 14.74
N LYS A 70 -22.15 -19.24 15.92
CA LYS A 70 -22.88 -20.26 16.69
C LYS A 70 -24.29 -19.83 17.15
N PHE A 71 -24.45 -18.54 17.45
CA PHE A 71 -25.67 -18.03 18.07
C PHE A 71 -26.40 -17.02 17.19
N ASP A 72 -25.66 -16.16 16.50
CA ASP A 72 -26.20 -15.12 15.66
C ASP A 72 -26.32 -15.61 14.21
N PRO A 73 -27.29 -15.10 13.45
CA PRO A 73 -27.49 -15.51 12.04
C PRO A 73 -26.47 -14.84 11.13
N ILE A 74 -25.19 -15.09 11.38
CA ILE A 74 -24.04 -14.61 10.62
C ILE A 74 -23.35 -15.83 10.03
N LEU A 75 -23.38 -15.94 8.70
CA LEU A 75 -22.75 -17.02 7.97
C LEU A 75 -21.24 -16.73 7.76
N GLN A 76 -20.45 -17.78 7.56
CA GLN A 76 -19.06 -17.63 7.14
C GLN A 76 -18.99 -16.82 5.83
N GLU A 77 -19.92 -17.06 4.91
CA GLU A 77 -20.03 -16.30 3.67
C GLU A 77 -20.21 -14.80 3.91
N ASP A 78 -21.01 -14.39 4.90
CA ASP A 78 -21.25 -12.97 5.24
C ASP A 78 -19.95 -12.27 5.65
N TYR A 79 -19.08 -12.97 6.36
CA TYR A 79 -17.76 -12.45 6.73
C TYR A 79 -16.94 -12.09 5.49
N PHE A 80 -16.86 -13.01 4.53
CA PHE A 80 -16.08 -12.80 3.30
C PHE A 80 -16.77 -11.85 2.32
N ARG A 81 -18.09 -11.75 2.34
CA ARG A 81 -18.85 -10.73 1.60
C ARG A 81 -18.49 -9.32 2.12
N LEU A 82 -18.40 -9.14 3.44
CA LEU A 82 -17.93 -7.88 4.02
C LEU A 82 -16.45 -7.62 3.68
N GLN A 83 -15.59 -8.64 3.76
CA GLN A 83 -14.18 -8.51 3.40
C GLN A 83 -13.99 -8.13 1.94
N ALA A 84 -14.87 -8.56 1.03
CA ALA A 84 -14.79 -8.27 -0.39
C ALA A 84 -14.87 -6.78 -0.74
N PHE A 85 -15.43 -5.94 0.13
CA PHE A 85 -15.36 -4.48 -0.03
C PHE A 85 -13.93 -3.96 0.09
N PHE A 86 -13.08 -4.61 0.86
CA PHE A 86 -11.70 -4.22 1.14
C PHE A 86 -10.67 -4.94 0.26
N SER A 87 -11.10 -5.91 -0.55
CA SER A 87 -10.16 -6.67 -1.41
C SER A 87 -9.29 -5.81 -2.33
N PRO A 88 -9.74 -4.66 -2.88
CA PRO A 88 -8.90 -3.83 -3.75
C PRO A 88 -7.96 -2.89 -3.01
N LEU A 89 -8.01 -2.79 -1.68
CA LEU A 89 -7.20 -1.83 -0.92
C LEU A 89 -5.71 -1.91 -1.24
N LEU A 90 -5.10 -0.75 -1.41
CA LEU A 90 -3.66 -0.56 -1.45
C LEU A 90 -3.27 0.62 -0.57
N PRO A 91 -2.39 0.42 0.42
CA PRO A 91 -1.87 1.51 1.23
C PRO A 91 -1.01 2.46 0.40
N ILE A 92 -1.19 3.77 0.58
CA ILE A 92 -0.36 4.79 -0.06
C ILE A 92 0.05 5.88 0.94
N ASN A 93 1.20 6.51 0.68
CA ASN A 93 1.71 7.66 1.42
C ASN A 93 1.96 8.80 0.43
N ARG A 94 0.90 9.32 -0.20
CA ARG A 94 1.01 10.34 -1.25
C ARG A 94 0.20 11.60 -0.95
N VAL A 95 -0.66 11.57 0.04
CA VAL A 95 -1.49 12.72 0.39
C VAL A 95 -0.63 13.72 1.13
N ILE A 96 -0.46 14.90 0.54
CA ILE A 96 0.36 15.97 1.10
C ILE A 96 -0.50 16.83 2.03
N ASN A 97 -0.11 16.89 3.31
CA ASN A 97 -0.76 17.74 4.29
C ASN A 97 -0.12 19.15 4.29
N ALA A 98 -0.40 19.92 3.25
CA ALA A 98 0.11 21.30 3.15
C ALA A 98 -0.82 22.16 2.29
N PRO A 99 -0.86 23.51 2.53
CA PRO A 99 -1.55 24.46 1.66
C PRO A 99 -1.05 24.38 0.22
N ALA A 100 -1.95 24.61 -0.75
CA ALA A 100 -1.62 24.53 -2.18
C ALA A 100 -0.42 25.41 -2.57
N GLU A 101 -0.32 26.60 -2.01
CA GLU A 101 0.80 27.54 -2.26
C GLU A 101 2.13 26.92 -1.81
N GLN A 102 2.16 26.31 -0.64
CA GLN A 102 3.36 25.63 -0.12
C GLN A 102 3.74 24.41 -0.97
N VAL A 103 2.76 23.68 -1.48
CA VAL A 103 3.00 22.57 -2.42
C VAL A 103 3.64 23.07 -3.70
N VAL A 104 3.14 24.18 -4.27
CA VAL A 104 3.70 24.79 -5.48
C VAL A 104 5.12 25.29 -5.25
N GLU A 105 5.38 25.99 -4.14
CA GLU A 105 6.73 26.44 -3.77
C GLU A 105 7.69 25.26 -3.62
N TYR A 106 7.27 24.25 -2.89
CA TYR A 106 8.04 23.02 -2.72
C TYR A 106 8.42 22.38 -4.05
N GLN A 107 7.44 22.22 -4.94
CA GLN A 107 7.66 21.63 -6.27
C GLN A 107 8.64 22.45 -7.11
N GLN A 108 8.53 23.77 -7.11
CA GLN A 108 9.45 24.66 -7.84
C GLN A 108 10.89 24.53 -7.31
N ARG A 109 11.07 24.54 -5.99
CA ARG A 109 12.39 24.37 -5.36
C ARG A 109 12.96 22.97 -5.62
N LEU A 110 12.11 21.94 -5.54
CA LEU A 110 12.53 20.56 -5.82
C LEU A 110 13.01 20.42 -7.27
N LEU A 111 12.27 20.93 -8.24
CA LEU A 111 12.65 20.91 -9.65
C LEU A 111 13.96 21.67 -9.90
N ALA A 112 14.16 22.82 -9.25
CA ALA A 112 15.41 23.57 -9.34
C ALA A 112 16.60 22.77 -8.79
N TRP A 113 16.43 22.13 -7.62
CA TRP A 113 17.44 21.27 -7.03
C TRP A 113 17.72 20.03 -7.89
N GLU A 114 16.67 19.37 -8.38
CA GLU A 114 16.79 18.20 -9.25
C GLU A 114 17.55 18.50 -10.53
N LYS A 115 17.26 19.63 -11.16
CA LYS A 115 17.96 20.09 -12.36
C LYS A 115 19.44 20.40 -12.07
N ALA A 116 19.72 21.12 -10.99
CA ALA A 116 21.08 21.49 -10.61
C ALA A 116 21.97 20.28 -10.23
N THR A 117 21.35 19.23 -9.70
CA THR A 117 22.07 18.04 -9.17
C THR A 117 21.95 16.81 -10.06
N GLN A 118 21.26 16.87 -11.20
CA GLN A 118 20.94 15.70 -12.03
C GLN A 118 22.18 14.87 -12.38
N GLY A 119 23.25 15.49 -12.86
CA GLY A 119 24.47 14.78 -13.25
C GLY A 119 25.17 14.11 -12.08
N LEU A 120 25.21 14.76 -10.90
CA LEU A 120 25.82 14.21 -9.69
C LEU A 120 25.00 13.01 -9.17
N ARG A 121 23.68 13.17 -9.10
CA ARG A 121 22.79 12.08 -8.66
C ARG A 121 22.84 10.88 -9.59
N GLN A 122 22.89 11.12 -10.91
CA GLN A 122 23.01 10.05 -11.88
C GLN A 122 24.32 9.26 -11.68
N GLN A 123 25.46 9.93 -11.52
CA GLN A 123 26.75 9.25 -11.28
C GLN A 123 26.73 8.44 -9.98
N ILE A 124 26.19 8.99 -8.90
CA ILE A 124 26.04 8.27 -7.62
C ILE A 124 25.14 7.05 -7.79
N ASP A 125 23.99 7.18 -8.49
CA ASP A 125 23.08 6.08 -8.73
C ASP A 125 23.69 4.97 -9.60
N GLU A 126 24.46 5.33 -10.65
CA GLU A 126 25.19 4.38 -11.48
C GLU A 126 26.22 3.58 -10.66
N MET A 127 26.96 4.24 -9.75
CA MET A 127 27.89 3.57 -8.85
C MET A 127 27.20 2.58 -7.90
N GLN A 128 25.99 2.89 -7.46
CA GLN A 128 25.20 2.10 -6.51
C GLN A 128 24.34 1.02 -7.18
N ALA A 129 24.03 1.16 -8.48
CA ALA A 129 23.02 0.37 -9.18
C ALA A 129 23.25 -1.15 -9.10
N ALA A 130 24.48 -1.60 -9.34
CA ALA A 130 24.81 -3.03 -9.33
C ALA A 130 24.57 -3.65 -7.93
N GLN A 131 24.98 -2.95 -6.87
CA GLN A 131 24.80 -3.41 -5.50
C GLN A 131 23.35 -3.33 -5.07
N LYS A 132 22.63 -2.25 -5.38
CA LYS A 132 21.17 -2.14 -5.11
C LYS A 132 20.43 -3.31 -5.77
N LYS A 133 20.72 -3.60 -7.04
CA LYS A 133 20.11 -4.72 -7.78
C LYS A 133 20.45 -6.09 -7.16
N SER A 134 21.70 -6.33 -6.82
CA SER A 134 22.16 -7.57 -6.19
C SER A 134 21.50 -7.76 -4.81
N SER A 135 21.48 -6.69 -4.00
CA SER A 135 20.85 -6.71 -2.67
C SER A 135 19.34 -6.96 -2.77
N ARG A 136 18.64 -6.30 -3.70
CA ARG A 136 17.20 -6.53 -3.93
C ARG A 136 16.94 -7.97 -4.34
N HIS A 137 17.72 -8.50 -5.29
CA HIS A 137 17.60 -9.89 -5.72
C HIS A 137 17.81 -10.88 -4.57
N ALA A 138 18.84 -10.66 -3.76
CA ALA A 138 19.13 -11.50 -2.60
C ALA A 138 18.01 -11.45 -1.54
N GLN A 139 17.39 -10.28 -1.33
CA GLN A 139 16.26 -10.15 -0.40
C GLN A 139 15.00 -10.83 -0.95
N TYR A 140 14.64 -10.62 -2.23
CA TYR A 140 13.50 -11.30 -2.85
C TYR A 140 13.64 -12.82 -2.84
N SER A 141 14.86 -13.34 -2.96
CA SER A 141 15.13 -14.77 -2.90
C SER A 141 14.86 -15.40 -1.52
N LYS A 142 14.60 -14.60 -0.49
CA LYS A 142 14.22 -15.09 0.85
C LYS A 142 12.72 -15.28 1.03
N PHE A 143 11.90 -14.79 0.10
CA PHE A 143 10.46 -14.99 0.13
C PHE A 143 10.09 -16.41 -0.30
N PRO A 144 8.89 -16.92 0.05
CA PRO A 144 8.40 -18.21 -0.37
C PRO A 144 8.36 -18.40 -1.90
N LEU A 145 8.43 -19.65 -2.36
CA LEU A 145 8.52 -19.98 -3.79
C LEU A 145 7.30 -19.54 -4.60
N ASP A 146 6.16 -19.45 -3.98
CA ASP A 146 4.91 -19.02 -4.59
C ASP A 146 4.74 -17.49 -4.66
N VAL A 147 5.59 -16.74 -3.93
CA VAL A 147 5.64 -15.27 -3.94
C VAL A 147 6.74 -14.74 -4.86
N ARG A 148 7.91 -15.40 -4.88
CA ARG A 148 9.09 -14.94 -5.64
C ARG A 148 8.83 -14.59 -7.11
N PRO A 149 8.09 -15.40 -7.91
CA PRO A 149 7.98 -15.16 -9.34
C PRO A 149 7.47 -13.76 -9.68
N PHE A 150 6.47 -13.28 -8.94
CA PHE A 150 5.90 -11.97 -9.23
C PHE A 150 6.73 -10.81 -8.65
N LEU A 151 7.58 -11.03 -7.65
CA LEU A 151 8.50 -10.00 -7.16
C LEU A 151 9.53 -9.60 -8.22
N PHE A 152 9.88 -10.53 -9.14
CA PHE A 152 10.78 -10.27 -10.25
C PHE A 152 10.08 -9.75 -11.52
N LYS A 153 8.74 -9.77 -11.58
CA LYS A 153 7.99 -9.12 -12.65
C LYS A 153 8.09 -7.60 -12.56
N SER A 154 7.98 -6.92 -13.68
CA SER A 154 7.73 -5.48 -13.65
C SER A 154 6.36 -5.19 -12.99
N PRO A 155 6.17 -4.02 -12.34
CA PRO A 155 4.88 -3.68 -11.71
C PRO A 155 3.69 -3.78 -12.67
N ALA A 156 3.88 -3.45 -13.95
CA ALA A 156 2.83 -3.51 -14.97
C ALA A 156 2.40 -4.94 -15.36
N GLU A 157 3.23 -5.93 -15.06
CA GLU A 157 2.94 -7.35 -15.38
C GLU A 157 2.33 -8.10 -14.19
N ARG A 158 2.23 -7.45 -13.03
CA ARG A 158 1.66 -8.04 -11.83
C ARG A 158 0.14 -7.94 -11.88
N SER A 159 -0.55 -9.02 -11.47
CA SER A 159 -1.98 -8.93 -11.16
C SER A 159 -2.22 -7.98 -9.97
N PRO A 160 -3.45 -7.50 -9.76
CA PRO A 160 -3.77 -6.67 -8.60
C PRO A 160 -3.38 -7.30 -7.27
N TYR A 161 -3.65 -8.58 -7.08
CA TYR A 161 -3.24 -9.31 -5.87
C TYR A 161 -1.72 -9.43 -5.73
N GLU A 162 -1.01 -9.73 -6.82
CA GLU A 162 0.47 -9.74 -6.83
C GLU A 162 1.06 -8.36 -6.49
N GLN A 163 0.40 -7.27 -6.88
CA GLN A 163 0.82 -5.91 -6.51
C GLN A 163 0.67 -5.63 -5.00
N GLN A 164 -0.43 -6.07 -4.40
CA GLN A 164 -0.65 -5.95 -2.96
C GLN A 164 0.41 -6.72 -2.15
N LEU A 165 0.71 -7.95 -2.55
CA LEU A 165 1.75 -8.76 -1.90
C LEU A 165 3.16 -8.17 -2.13
N ALA A 166 3.41 -7.67 -3.36
CA ALA A 166 4.66 -7.01 -3.67
C ALA A 166 4.86 -5.72 -2.85
N TYR A 167 3.81 -4.96 -2.58
CA TYR A 167 3.86 -3.81 -1.68
C TYR A 167 4.45 -4.18 -0.30
N LEU A 168 3.96 -5.27 0.32
CA LEU A 168 4.47 -5.74 1.60
C LEU A 168 5.94 -6.19 1.52
N ALA A 169 6.29 -6.89 0.43
CA ALA A 169 7.65 -7.34 0.22
C ALA A 169 8.61 -6.16 -0.03
N ASP A 170 8.20 -5.20 -0.84
CA ASP A 170 9.00 -4.02 -1.19
C ASP A 170 9.30 -3.15 0.01
N LEU A 171 8.35 -2.95 0.94
CA LEU A 171 8.59 -2.25 2.20
C LEU A 171 9.77 -2.85 2.98
N GLN A 172 9.82 -4.19 3.09
CA GLN A 172 10.90 -4.89 3.79
C GLN A 172 12.24 -4.77 3.05
N VAL A 173 12.20 -4.90 1.72
CA VAL A 173 13.39 -4.89 0.87
C VAL A 173 13.97 -3.49 0.79
N ASP A 174 13.15 -2.47 0.63
CA ASP A 174 13.59 -1.08 0.55
C ASP A 174 14.21 -0.63 1.88
N GLU A 175 13.65 -1.04 3.02
CA GLU A 175 14.27 -0.81 4.33
C GLU A 175 15.68 -1.41 4.42
N GLN A 176 15.88 -2.63 3.89
CA GLN A 176 17.22 -3.24 3.89
C GLN A 176 18.19 -2.53 2.95
N ILE A 177 17.71 -2.02 1.81
CA ILE A 177 18.52 -1.26 0.87
C ILE A 177 18.93 0.10 1.45
N THR A 178 18.03 0.77 2.18
CA THR A 178 18.35 2.05 2.86
C THR A 178 19.40 1.90 3.95
N LYS A 179 19.53 0.71 4.55
CA LYS A 179 20.55 0.40 5.58
C LYS A 179 21.94 0.11 5.02
N ILE A 180 22.14 0.11 3.69
CA ILE A 180 23.44 -0.13 3.09
C ILE A 180 24.39 1.04 3.45
N LYS A 181 25.46 0.73 4.12
CA LYS A 181 26.53 1.71 4.46
C LYS A 181 27.49 1.82 3.27
N TRP A 182 27.22 2.76 2.39
CA TRP A 182 27.98 2.95 1.14
C TRP A 182 29.45 3.29 1.37
N GLU A 183 29.76 4.01 2.43
CA GLU A 183 31.13 4.33 2.86
C GLU A 183 31.99 3.07 3.13
N ASN A 184 31.33 1.95 3.48
CA ASN A 184 32.00 0.67 3.72
C ASN A 184 31.94 -0.27 2.50
N HIS A 185 31.06 0.05 1.54
CA HIS A 185 30.88 -0.77 0.36
C HIS A 185 31.92 -0.49 -0.72
N PHE A 186 32.21 0.77 -0.96
CA PHE A 186 33.23 1.17 -1.92
C PHE A 186 34.65 1.10 -1.31
N LYS A 187 35.64 0.78 -2.16
CA LYS A 187 37.05 0.66 -1.78
C LYS A 187 37.90 1.48 -2.76
N ASP A 188 39.10 1.84 -2.31
CA ASP A 188 40.12 2.49 -3.08
C ASP A 188 39.61 3.70 -3.88
N GLU A 189 39.95 3.82 -5.16
CA GLU A 189 39.56 4.93 -6.03
C GLU A 189 38.04 5.12 -6.12
N LYS A 190 37.25 4.05 -6.09
CA LYS A 190 35.77 4.16 -6.11
C LYS A 190 35.22 4.81 -4.85
N LYS A 191 35.85 4.58 -3.71
CA LYS A 191 35.45 5.23 -2.47
C LYS A 191 35.72 6.72 -2.55
N THR A 192 36.91 7.11 -2.97
CA THR A 192 37.28 8.52 -3.15
C THR A 192 36.34 9.23 -4.10
N GLN A 193 36.05 8.61 -5.26
CA GLN A 193 35.12 9.17 -6.24
C GLN A 193 33.70 9.36 -5.66
N TRP A 194 33.22 8.36 -4.92
CA TRP A 194 31.89 8.46 -4.29
C TRP A 194 31.81 9.55 -3.21
N GLU A 195 32.87 9.67 -2.40
CA GLU A 195 32.98 10.72 -1.37
C GLU A 195 33.04 12.13 -1.99
N GLU A 196 33.79 12.29 -3.09
CA GLU A 196 33.84 13.53 -3.86
C GLU A 196 32.48 13.92 -4.46
N LEU A 197 31.77 12.98 -5.06
CA LEU A 197 30.44 13.21 -5.61
C LEU A 197 29.43 13.58 -4.52
N LYS A 198 29.50 12.95 -3.35
CA LYS A 198 28.70 13.32 -2.19
C LYS A 198 29.01 14.72 -1.72
N ALA A 199 30.26 15.06 -1.52
CA ALA A 199 30.68 16.39 -1.09
C ALA A 199 30.27 17.48 -2.10
N GLN A 200 30.25 17.16 -3.41
CA GLN A 200 29.72 18.07 -4.42
C GLN A 200 28.20 18.23 -4.31
N LEU A 201 27.46 17.14 -4.07
CA LEU A 201 26.02 17.16 -3.92
C LEU A 201 25.58 17.96 -2.67
N GLU A 202 26.29 17.82 -1.57
CA GLU A 202 26.05 18.53 -0.30
C GLU A 202 26.12 20.06 -0.45
N LYS A 203 26.85 20.58 -1.44
CA LYS A 203 26.89 22.04 -1.72
C LYS A 203 25.54 22.58 -2.21
N PHE A 204 24.63 21.71 -2.61
CA PHE A 204 23.29 22.06 -3.06
C PHE A 204 22.21 21.82 -2.00
N ASP A 205 22.59 21.50 -0.75
CA ASP A 205 21.61 21.17 0.31
C ASP A 205 20.70 22.36 0.64
N GLU A 206 21.20 23.59 0.53
CA GLU A 206 20.38 24.80 0.74
C GLU A 206 19.26 24.97 -0.31
N LEU A 207 19.47 24.45 -1.52
CA LEU A 207 18.46 24.47 -2.58
C LEU A 207 17.40 23.38 -2.36
N LYS A 208 17.76 22.31 -1.67
CA LYS A 208 16.86 21.19 -1.45
C LYS A 208 15.74 21.58 -0.48
N PRO A 209 14.47 21.54 -0.89
CA PRO A 209 13.40 21.84 0.03
C PRO A 209 13.27 20.72 1.07
N LEU A 210 12.86 21.11 2.29
CA LEU A 210 12.45 20.11 3.28
C LEU A 210 11.22 19.36 2.77
N PRO A 211 11.17 18.03 2.93
CA PRO A 211 10.04 17.25 2.47
C PRO A 211 8.75 17.72 3.15
N LEU A 212 7.68 17.81 2.35
CA LEU A 212 6.35 18.05 2.90
C LEU A 212 5.88 16.82 3.66
N GLU A 213 5.04 17.04 4.66
CA GLU A 213 4.38 15.97 5.39
C GLU A 213 3.46 15.20 4.44
N VAL A 214 3.61 13.88 4.43
CA VAL A 214 2.73 12.96 3.70
C VAL A 214 1.96 12.11 4.70
N LEU A 215 0.68 11.93 4.44
CA LEU A 215 -0.21 11.20 5.31
C LEU A 215 -0.45 9.78 4.80
N PRO A 216 -0.55 8.80 5.71
CA PRO A 216 -0.92 7.44 5.38
C PRO A 216 -2.41 7.38 5.04
N THR A 217 -2.72 7.02 3.81
CA THR A 217 -4.07 6.83 3.29
C THR A 217 -4.17 5.53 2.51
N VAL A 218 -5.31 5.25 1.91
CA VAL A 218 -5.51 4.09 1.04
C VAL A 218 -5.99 4.53 -0.34
N THR A 219 -5.84 3.62 -1.29
CA THR A 219 -6.47 3.67 -2.61
C THR A 219 -6.81 2.25 -3.04
N ASP A 220 -7.38 2.08 -4.22
CA ASP A 220 -7.52 0.77 -4.82
C ASP A 220 -6.29 0.42 -5.66
N VAL A 221 -5.88 -0.84 -5.62
CA VAL A 221 -4.73 -1.35 -6.39
C VAL A 221 -4.98 -1.30 -7.90
N SER A 222 -6.25 -1.44 -8.32
CA SER A 222 -6.69 -1.45 -9.71
C SER A 222 -8.20 -1.21 -9.76
N ILE A 223 -8.70 -0.80 -10.93
CA ILE A 223 -10.16 -0.76 -11.22
C ILE A 223 -10.76 -2.17 -11.29
N ASN A 224 -9.92 -3.20 -11.53
CA ASN A 224 -10.31 -4.61 -11.50
C ASN A 224 -9.82 -5.21 -10.18
N PRO A 225 -10.71 -5.38 -9.19
CA PRO A 225 -10.32 -5.83 -7.86
C PRO A 225 -9.87 -7.31 -7.86
N PRO A 226 -9.01 -7.70 -6.89
CA PRO A 226 -8.80 -9.11 -6.60
C PRO A 226 -10.10 -9.81 -6.23
N GLU A 227 -10.22 -11.06 -6.60
CA GLU A 227 -11.31 -11.94 -6.20
C GLU A 227 -11.21 -12.26 -4.70
N THR A 228 -12.37 -12.45 -4.07
CA THR A 228 -12.45 -12.86 -2.66
C THR A 228 -13.09 -14.25 -2.59
N PHE A 229 -12.42 -15.15 -1.90
CA PHE A 229 -12.88 -16.53 -1.69
C PHE A 229 -13.13 -16.77 -0.20
N ILE A 230 -14.08 -17.64 0.11
CA ILE A 230 -14.22 -18.16 1.46
C ILE A 230 -12.97 -18.96 1.78
N GLN A 231 -12.38 -18.70 2.95
CA GLN A 231 -11.13 -19.33 3.37
C GLN A 231 -11.18 -20.85 3.24
N ASP A 232 -10.11 -21.42 2.69
CA ASP A 232 -9.93 -22.86 2.46
C ASP A 232 -10.97 -23.50 1.53
N THR A 233 -11.64 -22.69 0.70
CA THR A 233 -12.59 -23.13 -0.33
C THR A 233 -12.32 -22.47 -1.68
N ASP A 234 -12.96 -22.97 -2.74
CA ASP A 234 -12.97 -22.34 -4.06
C ASP A 234 -14.25 -21.49 -4.29
N GLN A 235 -15.02 -21.23 -3.23
CA GLN A 235 -16.24 -20.45 -3.31
C GLN A 235 -15.92 -18.96 -3.41
N LEU A 236 -16.18 -18.38 -4.56
CA LEU A 236 -16.07 -16.94 -4.83
C LEU A 236 -17.26 -16.21 -4.20
N VAL A 237 -16.99 -15.08 -3.56
CA VAL A 237 -18.02 -14.19 -3.02
C VAL A 237 -17.91 -12.79 -3.61
N GLN A 238 -19.06 -12.12 -3.70
CA GLN A 238 -19.16 -10.70 -4.08
C GLN A 238 -19.35 -9.83 -2.84
N PRO A 239 -19.04 -8.52 -2.93
CA PRO A 239 -19.29 -7.61 -1.84
C PRO A 239 -20.75 -7.63 -1.40
N GLY A 240 -20.98 -7.73 -0.10
CA GLY A 240 -22.30 -7.71 0.50
C GLY A 240 -22.24 -7.56 2.02
N ILE A 241 -23.38 -7.22 2.61
CA ILE A 241 -23.54 -7.21 4.06
C ILE A 241 -24.13 -8.55 4.53
N LEU A 242 -24.53 -8.63 5.78
CA LEU A 242 -25.14 -9.84 6.35
C LEU A 242 -26.34 -10.29 5.54
N SER A 243 -26.35 -11.52 5.08
CA SER A 243 -27.40 -12.09 4.24
C SER A 243 -28.76 -12.15 4.92
N VAL A 244 -28.79 -12.17 6.26
CA VAL A 244 -30.03 -12.08 7.06
C VAL A 244 -30.71 -10.70 6.94
N ILE A 245 -29.93 -9.65 6.60
CA ILE A 245 -30.43 -8.28 6.42
C ILE A 245 -30.67 -8.03 4.92
N ASP A 246 -29.70 -8.37 4.08
CA ASP A 246 -29.76 -8.23 2.64
C ASP A 246 -29.07 -9.43 1.96
N PRO A 247 -29.86 -10.40 1.45
CA PRO A 247 -29.30 -11.59 0.82
C PRO A 247 -28.66 -11.35 -0.56
N GLU A 248 -28.97 -10.21 -1.17
CA GLU A 248 -28.47 -9.88 -2.50
C GLU A 248 -27.02 -9.38 -2.46
N ASP A 249 -26.30 -9.54 -3.55
CA ASP A 249 -24.99 -8.95 -3.72
C ASP A 249 -25.11 -7.42 -3.86
N THR A 250 -24.18 -6.71 -3.24
CA THR A 250 -24.19 -5.25 -3.32
C THR A 250 -23.86 -4.76 -4.72
N VAL A 251 -24.74 -3.92 -5.28
CA VAL A 251 -24.49 -3.27 -6.57
C VAL A 251 -23.38 -2.22 -6.41
N ILE A 252 -22.25 -2.47 -7.06
CA ILE A 252 -21.13 -1.55 -7.04
C ILE A 252 -21.33 -0.47 -8.12
N PRO A 253 -21.37 0.82 -7.74
CA PRO A 253 -21.50 1.90 -8.70
C PRO A 253 -20.27 1.97 -9.61
N GLN A 254 -20.48 2.17 -10.91
CA GLN A 254 -19.40 2.40 -11.84
C GLN A 254 -18.85 3.82 -11.65
N ASN A 255 -17.65 3.94 -11.10
CA ASN A 255 -16.95 5.21 -10.95
C ASN A 255 -16.22 5.57 -12.25
N VAL A 256 -16.95 6.14 -13.21
CA VAL A 256 -16.38 6.52 -14.50
C VAL A 256 -15.35 7.65 -14.31
N GLY A 257 -14.11 7.36 -14.68
CA GLY A 257 -13.01 8.35 -14.66
C GLY A 257 -12.23 8.43 -13.36
N LEU A 258 -12.56 7.65 -12.33
CA LEU A 258 -11.79 7.55 -11.10
C LEU A 258 -10.94 6.26 -11.09
N PRO A 259 -9.72 6.29 -10.54
CA PRO A 259 -8.85 5.12 -10.45
C PRO A 259 -9.22 4.22 -9.25
N THR A 260 -10.51 3.98 -9.04
CA THR A 260 -11.07 3.20 -7.92
C THR A 260 -12.13 2.25 -8.41
N THR A 261 -12.32 1.15 -7.69
CA THR A 261 -13.40 0.17 -7.95
C THR A 261 -14.77 0.70 -7.53
N GLY A 262 -14.83 1.66 -6.60
CA GLY A 262 -16.08 2.11 -5.98
C GLY A 262 -16.70 1.11 -5.01
N ARG A 263 -15.97 0.03 -4.66
CA ARG A 263 -16.51 -1.06 -3.82
C ARG A 263 -16.90 -0.58 -2.42
N ARG A 264 -16.11 0.31 -1.81
CA ARG A 264 -16.36 0.78 -0.43
C ARG A 264 -17.47 1.83 -0.34
N THR A 265 -17.80 2.49 -1.45
CA THR A 265 -18.88 3.50 -1.51
C THR A 265 -20.23 2.99 -1.01
N PRO A 266 -20.76 1.83 -1.43
CA PRO A 266 -22.04 1.35 -0.92
C PRO A 266 -21.99 0.81 0.52
N LEU A 267 -20.81 0.47 1.04
CA LEU A 267 -20.64 0.12 2.45
C LEU A 267 -20.74 1.35 3.36
N ALA A 268 -20.35 2.52 2.87
CA ALA A 268 -20.29 3.79 3.59
C ALA A 268 -21.64 4.52 3.60
#